data_6145003dd9eeb946c58506e47c9bd1ed
#
_entry.id   6145003dd9eeb946c58506e47c9bd1ed
#
_cell.length_a   1.000
_cell.length_b   1.000
_cell.length_c   1.000
_cell.angle_alpha   90.00
_cell.angle_beta   90.00
_cell.angle_gamma   90.00
#
_symmetry.space_group_name_H-M   'P 1'
#
loop_
_entity.id
_entity.type
_entity.pdbx_description
1 polymer ?
#
loop_
_entity_poly.entity_id
_entity_poly.type
_entity_poly.pdbx_seq_one_letter_code
_entity_poly.pdbx_strand_id
1 'polypeptide(L)'
;MAAISSSPARGSDSQQASGGGVSPSPASTSLPITPRGLLTPNASLADFIWFRTGGPAEWLLKPHDEADLAQTLAAVPAETPVFPVGVGSNLIVRDGGVPGLTIRLPKAFARVAIEGNLIRAGAAAMGITVASAARDAALSGLEFLRGIPGTIGGAVRMNAGAYGRDMADILVEARVVTRDGRIETWPAAKLAYSYRHSALPVGHVVVEALLRGRPGNRETIAAEMDRIAAEREASQPLRSRTGGSTFKNPPGDKAWALIDAAGCRGLRLGGAQVSEKHTNFLLNTGGATSAQIETLGDIVRDRVAAHSGVTLEWEIQRVGLPSLTRSVQGRGDPAQPSGGGSLARSEGDTP
;
A
#
# COMPACT_ATOMS: atom_id res chain seq x y z
N MET A 1 16.26 -13.56 68.53
CA MET A 1 17.66 -13.63 68.98
C MET A 1 18.48 -13.21 67.83
N ALA A 2 18.91 -11.99 67.88
CA ALA A 2 20.26 -11.52 68.08
C ALA A 2 21.08 -11.69 66.83
N ALA A 3 21.60 -10.77 66.17
CA ALA A 3 22.15 -9.43 66.39
C ALA A 3 23.45 -9.34 65.60
N ILE A 4 23.60 -8.24 64.91
CA ILE A 4 24.66 -7.24 64.93
C ILE A 4 25.81 -7.43 63.91
N SER A 5 25.98 -6.49 63.02
CA SER A 5 27.01 -5.45 62.91
C SER A 5 28.23 -5.88 62.06
N SER A 6 28.71 -5.16 61.06
CA SER A 6 29.23 -3.80 61.05
C SER A 6 29.81 -3.51 59.66
N SER A 7 29.64 -2.27 59.21
CA SER A 7 30.53 -1.62 58.21
C SER A 7 31.85 -1.22 58.87
N PRO A 8 32.93 -0.87 58.12
CA PRO A 8 32.99 0.34 57.28
C PRO A 8 33.98 0.37 56.07
N ALA A 9 33.83 1.42 55.32
CA ALA A 9 34.77 2.41 54.80
C ALA A 9 35.35 2.28 53.38
N ARG A 10 34.92 3.25 52.58
CA ARG A 10 35.66 4.15 51.65
C ARG A 10 36.79 3.61 50.76
N GLY A 11 36.60 3.82 49.46
CA GLY A 11 37.63 3.91 48.47
C GLY A 11 37.04 4.56 47.19
N SER A 12 37.34 5.83 47.01
CA SER A 12 37.08 6.61 45.81
C SER A 12 38.02 6.19 44.69
N ASP A 13 37.50 5.84 43.53
CA ASP A 13 38.23 5.97 42.28
C ASP A 13 37.30 6.29 41.16
N SER A 14 37.47 7.48 40.64
CA SER A 14 36.85 8.06 39.43
C SER A 14 37.52 7.47 38.22
N GLN A 15 36.80 6.62 37.45
CA GLN A 15 37.15 6.32 36.09
C GLN A 15 36.05 6.81 35.15
N GLN A 16 36.42 7.85 34.38
CA GLN A 16 35.68 8.33 33.23
C GLN A 16 35.57 7.19 32.19
N ALA A 17 34.38 6.67 32.00
CA ALA A 17 34.05 5.83 30.83
C ALA A 17 33.61 6.74 29.72
N SER A 18 34.48 6.92 28.74
CA SER A 18 34.18 7.49 27.44
C SER A 18 33.17 6.60 26.70
N GLY A 19 31.90 7.01 26.74
CA GLY A 19 30.84 6.38 25.98
C GLY A 19 30.99 6.63 24.49
N GLY A 20 31.64 5.73 23.79
CA GLY A 20 31.57 5.67 22.33
C GLY A 20 30.17 5.22 21.93
N GLY A 21 29.33 6.15 21.49
CA GLY A 21 28.06 5.86 20.89
C GLY A 21 28.27 5.09 19.56
N VAL A 22 28.12 3.78 19.61
CA VAL A 22 28.01 2.96 18.40
C VAL A 22 26.60 3.17 17.85
N SER A 23 26.50 4.01 16.81
CA SER A 23 25.31 4.05 15.96
C SER A 23 25.10 2.66 15.37
N PRO A 24 23.93 2.04 15.46
CA PRO A 24 23.66 0.81 14.75
C PRO A 24 23.64 1.13 13.26
N SER A 25 24.70 0.78 12.57
CA SER A 25 24.70 0.64 11.11
C SER A 25 23.65 -0.43 10.77
N PRO A 26 22.75 -0.24 9.80
CA PRO A 26 21.84 -1.30 9.41
C PRO A 26 22.69 -2.47 8.94
N ALA A 27 22.69 -3.54 9.71
CA ALA A 27 23.30 -4.79 9.30
C ALA A 27 22.64 -5.18 7.97
N SER A 28 23.41 -5.17 6.90
CA SER A 28 23.04 -5.79 5.63
C SER A 28 22.88 -7.28 5.91
N THR A 29 21.68 -7.68 6.28
CA THR A 29 21.33 -9.07 6.51
C THR A 29 21.29 -9.72 5.14
N SER A 30 22.36 -10.40 4.74
CA SER A 30 22.33 -11.25 3.55
C SER A 30 21.24 -12.30 3.78
N LEU A 31 20.22 -12.34 2.91
CA LEU A 31 19.26 -13.43 2.96
C LEU A 31 20.03 -14.74 2.66
N PRO A 32 19.88 -15.79 3.48
CA PRO A 32 20.64 -17.04 3.32
C PRO A 32 20.11 -17.91 2.18
N ILE A 33 19.79 -17.28 1.03
CA ILE A 33 19.11 -17.91 -0.11
C ILE A 33 19.73 -17.48 -1.42
N THR A 34 19.76 -18.41 -2.37
CA THR A 34 20.11 -18.14 -3.76
C THR A 34 18.96 -18.65 -4.64
N PRO A 35 17.93 -17.83 -4.90
CA PRO A 35 16.83 -18.23 -5.76
C PRO A 35 17.28 -18.38 -7.20
N ARG A 36 16.57 -19.20 -7.99
CA ARG A 36 16.79 -19.28 -9.45
C ARG A 36 16.27 -18.03 -10.17
N GLY A 37 15.30 -17.34 -9.56
CA GLY A 37 14.80 -16.06 -10.02
C GLY A 37 15.74 -14.90 -9.70
N LEU A 38 15.28 -13.69 -10.00
CA LEU A 38 16.05 -12.47 -9.74
C LEU A 38 15.79 -11.96 -8.31
N LEU A 39 16.87 -11.88 -7.52
CA LEU A 39 16.85 -11.23 -6.20
C LEU A 39 17.69 -9.93 -6.29
N THR A 40 17.03 -8.80 -6.03
CA THR A 40 17.64 -7.46 -6.15
C THR A 40 17.64 -6.78 -4.79
N PRO A 41 18.80 -6.43 -4.22
CA PRO A 41 18.86 -5.65 -3.00
C PRO A 41 18.50 -4.19 -3.27
N ASN A 42 17.93 -3.51 -2.30
CA ASN A 42 17.63 -2.07 -2.31
C ASN A 42 16.89 -1.61 -3.60
N ALA A 43 15.92 -2.40 -4.03
CA ALA A 43 15.23 -2.21 -5.31
C ALA A 43 14.18 -1.10 -5.24
N SER A 44 14.21 -0.14 -6.19
CA SER A 44 13.20 0.91 -6.28
C SER A 44 11.79 0.31 -6.44
N LEU A 45 10.88 0.66 -5.55
CA LEU A 45 9.46 0.32 -5.65
C LEU A 45 8.67 1.41 -6.38
N ALA A 46 9.13 2.66 -6.35
CA ALA A 46 8.48 3.77 -7.03
C ALA A 46 8.33 3.55 -8.54
N ASP A 47 9.23 2.77 -9.17
CA ASP A 47 9.24 2.53 -10.61
C ASP A 47 8.01 1.77 -11.12
N PHE A 48 7.33 1.01 -10.27
CA PHE A 48 6.17 0.23 -10.69
C PHE A 48 4.91 0.45 -9.84
N ILE A 49 5.02 1.13 -8.68
CA ILE A 49 3.85 1.50 -7.88
C ILE A 49 3.11 2.67 -8.54
N TRP A 50 1.80 2.63 -8.53
CA TRP A 50 0.98 3.61 -9.25
C TRP A 50 1.15 5.04 -8.77
N PHE A 51 1.39 5.27 -7.49
CA PHE A 51 1.73 6.62 -6.99
C PHE A 51 3.08 7.15 -7.47
N ARG A 52 3.96 6.28 -7.96
CA ARG A 52 5.32 6.66 -8.39
C ARG A 52 6.14 7.36 -7.30
N THR A 53 5.99 6.92 -6.06
CA THR A 53 6.72 7.40 -4.89
C THR A 53 6.89 6.27 -3.88
N GLY A 54 7.77 6.46 -2.91
CA GLY A 54 8.08 5.49 -1.86
C GLY A 54 9.51 5.01 -1.87
N GLY A 55 9.97 4.52 -0.73
CA GLY A 55 11.30 3.97 -0.55
C GLY A 55 11.48 2.60 -1.21
N PRO A 56 12.72 2.08 -1.19
CA PRO A 56 13.05 0.81 -1.83
C PRO A 56 12.53 -0.41 -1.04
N ALA A 57 12.47 -1.56 -1.70
CA ALA A 57 12.44 -2.84 -1.02
C ALA A 57 13.85 -3.16 -0.53
N GLU A 58 14.00 -3.66 0.71
CA GLU A 58 15.28 -4.18 1.18
C GLU A 58 15.77 -5.29 0.24
N TRP A 59 14.87 -6.24 -0.05
CA TRP A 59 15.08 -7.27 -1.07
C TRP A 59 13.84 -7.39 -1.95
N LEU A 60 14.02 -7.39 -3.26
CA LEU A 60 12.96 -7.66 -4.24
C LEU A 60 13.24 -8.98 -4.95
N LEU A 61 12.37 -9.97 -4.73
CA LEU A 61 12.38 -11.25 -5.43
C LEU A 61 11.41 -11.21 -6.61
N LYS A 62 11.90 -11.61 -7.79
CA LYS A 62 11.08 -12.04 -8.92
C LYS A 62 11.37 -13.53 -9.14
N PRO A 63 10.54 -14.44 -8.61
CA PRO A 63 10.80 -15.88 -8.69
C PRO A 63 10.78 -16.37 -10.12
N HIS A 64 11.57 -17.40 -10.42
CA HIS A 64 11.58 -18.04 -11.74
C HIS A 64 10.26 -18.76 -12.01
N ASP A 65 9.82 -19.57 -11.06
CA ASP A 65 8.58 -20.34 -11.07
C ASP A 65 8.05 -20.57 -9.64
N GLU A 66 6.97 -21.33 -9.53
CA GLU A 66 6.32 -21.64 -8.25
C GLU A 66 7.23 -22.44 -7.31
N ALA A 67 8.00 -23.37 -7.83
CA ALA A 67 8.92 -24.20 -7.03
C ALA A 67 10.06 -23.34 -6.46
N ASP A 68 10.60 -22.41 -7.24
CA ASP A 68 11.58 -21.43 -6.80
C ASP A 68 11.03 -20.53 -5.69
N LEU A 69 9.79 -20.05 -5.85
CA LEU A 69 9.10 -19.27 -4.81
C LEU A 69 8.93 -20.07 -3.52
N ALA A 70 8.49 -21.33 -3.63
CA ALA A 70 8.27 -22.21 -2.49
C ALA A 70 9.58 -22.50 -1.74
N GLN A 71 10.64 -22.85 -2.45
CA GLN A 71 11.97 -23.11 -1.89
C GLN A 71 12.53 -21.85 -1.21
N THR A 72 12.37 -20.70 -1.86
CA THR A 72 12.80 -19.42 -1.29
C THR A 72 12.07 -19.12 0.03
N LEU A 73 10.74 -19.24 0.06
CA LEU A 73 9.96 -18.97 1.26
C LEU A 73 10.27 -19.94 2.41
N ALA A 74 10.52 -21.22 2.10
CA ALA A 74 10.93 -22.21 3.09
C ALA A 74 12.30 -21.89 3.72
N ALA A 75 13.21 -21.28 2.96
CA ALA A 75 14.57 -20.96 3.42
C ALA A 75 14.68 -19.58 4.10
N VAL A 76 13.72 -18.67 3.87
CA VAL A 76 13.71 -17.34 4.49
C VAL A 76 13.35 -17.45 5.98
N PRO A 77 14.17 -16.92 6.91
CA PRO A 77 13.90 -16.96 8.35
C PRO A 77 12.49 -16.49 8.70
N ALA A 78 11.85 -17.14 9.68
CA ALA A 78 10.44 -16.89 10.02
C ALA A 78 10.17 -15.44 10.44
N GLU A 79 11.15 -14.80 11.07
CA GLU A 79 11.12 -13.40 11.52
C GLU A 79 11.26 -12.39 10.38
N THR A 80 11.75 -12.80 9.20
CA THR A 80 11.88 -11.91 8.05
C THR A 80 10.50 -11.56 7.50
N PRO A 81 10.12 -10.28 7.46
CA PRO A 81 8.88 -9.87 6.83
C PRO A 81 8.82 -10.27 5.37
N VAL A 82 7.68 -10.79 4.92
CA VAL A 82 7.44 -11.12 3.51
C VAL A 82 6.24 -10.33 3.01
N PHE A 83 6.45 -9.56 1.94
CA PHE A 83 5.44 -8.69 1.36
C PHE A 83 5.22 -8.97 -0.13
N PRO A 84 4.15 -9.71 -0.52
CA PRO A 84 3.77 -9.86 -1.91
C PRO A 84 3.20 -8.56 -2.48
N VAL A 85 3.67 -8.17 -3.66
CA VAL A 85 3.20 -6.97 -4.36
C VAL A 85 2.85 -7.27 -5.81
N GLY A 86 1.71 -6.76 -6.28
CA GLY A 86 1.33 -6.78 -7.69
C GLY A 86 1.88 -5.54 -8.43
N VAL A 87 0.98 -4.77 -9.04
CA VAL A 87 1.32 -3.51 -9.73
C VAL A 87 1.20 -2.27 -8.83
N GLY A 88 0.99 -2.47 -7.52
CA GLY A 88 0.94 -1.38 -6.55
C GLY A 88 -0.22 -0.41 -6.77
N SER A 89 -1.34 -0.87 -7.30
CA SER A 89 -2.52 -0.03 -7.59
C SER A 89 -3.35 0.35 -6.36
N ASN A 90 -3.06 -0.26 -5.19
CA ASN A 90 -3.73 0.03 -3.92
C ASN A 90 -2.71 0.16 -2.78
N LEU A 91 -1.55 0.78 -3.05
CA LEU A 91 -0.45 0.87 -2.10
C LEU A 91 0.10 2.29 -1.99
N ILE A 92 0.37 2.71 -0.75
CA ILE A 92 1.35 3.73 -0.42
C ILE A 92 2.55 3.01 0.19
N VAL A 93 3.69 3.05 -0.48
CA VAL A 93 4.96 2.59 0.08
C VAL A 93 5.63 3.75 0.76
N ARG A 94 5.83 3.65 2.07
CA ARG A 94 6.44 4.71 2.87
C ARG A 94 7.88 4.98 2.48
N ASP A 95 8.34 6.21 2.68
CA ASP A 95 9.61 6.70 2.13
C ASP A 95 10.85 6.00 2.73
N GLY A 96 10.76 5.37 3.91
CA GLY A 96 11.81 4.55 4.51
C GLY A 96 11.94 3.14 3.90
N GLY A 97 11.06 2.78 2.96
CA GLY A 97 11.11 1.50 2.24
C GLY A 97 10.45 0.33 2.98
N VAL A 98 10.52 -0.84 2.35
CA VAL A 98 9.89 -2.07 2.84
C VAL A 98 10.99 -3.03 3.31
N PRO A 99 11.05 -3.34 4.63
CA PRO A 99 12.04 -4.28 5.15
C PRO A 99 11.71 -5.72 4.76
N GLY A 100 12.73 -6.57 4.78
CA GLY A 100 12.63 -7.98 4.47
C GLY A 100 12.47 -8.28 2.99
N LEU A 101 11.67 -9.28 2.66
CA LEU A 101 11.53 -9.80 1.30
C LEU A 101 10.23 -9.31 0.65
N THR A 102 10.33 -8.41 -0.31
CA THR A 102 9.23 -8.06 -1.22
C THR A 102 9.21 -9.03 -2.40
N ILE A 103 8.05 -9.60 -2.72
CA ILE A 103 7.88 -10.57 -3.81
C ILE A 103 7.00 -9.96 -4.90
N ARG A 104 7.51 -9.91 -6.13
CA ARG A 104 6.77 -9.51 -7.32
C ARG A 104 6.77 -10.63 -8.34
N LEU A 105 5.59 -11.21 -8.59
CA LEU A 105 5.44 -12.29 -9.55
C LEU A 105 5.68 -11.78 -10.98
N PRO A 106 6.60 -12.40 -11.76
CA PRO A 106 6.88 -12.01 -13.13
C PRO A 106 5.78 -12.49 -14.10
N LYS A 107 5.93 -12.11 -15.39
CA LYS A 107 4.98 -12.45 -16.46
C LYS A 107 4.70 -13.97 -16.60
N ALA A 108 5.63 -14.82 -16.20
CA ALA A 108 5.41 -16.29 -16.19
C ALA A 108 4.19 -16.70 -15.36
N PHE A 109 3.83 -15.92 -14.33
CA PHE A 109 2.63 -16.11 -13.51
C PHE A 109 1.39 -15.36 -14.03
N ALA A 110 1.38 -14.89 -15.27
CA ALA A 110 0.26 -14.13 -15.85
C ALA A 110 -0.54 -14.93 -16.90
N ARG A 111 -0.36 -16.26 -16.95
CA ARG A 111 -1.08 -17.12 -17.91
C ARG A 111 -2.58 -17.11 -17.61
N VAL A 112 -3.39 -17.08 -18.66
CA VAL A 112 -4.84 -17.25 -18.58
C VAL A 112 -5.24 -18.41 -19.50
N ALA A 113 -6.03 -19.35 -19.00
CA ALA A 113 -6.54 -20.50 -19.75
C ALA A 113 -8.03 -20.68 -19.47
N ILE A 114 -8.78 -21.06 -20.49
CA ILE A 114 -10.22 -21.34 -20.42
C ILE A 114 -10.43 -22.86 -20.35
N GLU A 115 -11.19 -23.32 -19.38
CA GLU A 115 -11.51 -24.73 -19.10
C GLU A 115 -13.04 -24.89 -18.96
N GLY A 116 -13.75 -24.95 -20.09
CA GLY A 116 -15.22 -24.93 -20.10
C GLY A 116 -15.76 -23.59 -19.57
N ASN A 117 -16.47 -23.61 -18.47
CA ASN A 117 -16.96 -22.40 -17.79
C ASN A 117 -16.02 -21.89 -16.67
N LEU A 118 -14.84 -22.48 -16.56
CA LEU A 118 -13.81 -22.08 -15.62
C LEU A 118 -12.67 -21.33 -16.32
N ILE A 119 -12.06 -20.43 -15.60
CA ILE A 119 -10.95 -19.61 -16.07
C ILE A 119 -9.82 -19.75 -15.06
N ARG A 120 -8.73 -20.37 -15.48
CA ARG A 120 -7.50 -20.48 -14.71
C ARG A 120 -6.65 -19.25 -14.98
N ALA A 121 -6.46 -18.41 -13.99
CA ALA A 121 -5.74 -17.14 -14.10
C ALA A 121 -4.55 -17.09 -13.16
N GLY A 122 -3.35 -16.98 -13.71
CA GLY A 122 -2.15 -16.74 -12.92
C GLY A 122 -2.24 -15.41 -12.15
N ALA A 123 -1.68 -15.38 -10.95
CA ALA A 123 -1.86 -14.26 -10.03
C ALA A 123 -1.25 -12.92 -10.53
N ALA A 124 -0.29 -12.97 -11.45
CA ALA A 124 0.25 -11.77 -12.10
C ALA A 124 -0.58 -11.28 -13.30
N ALA A 125 -1.62 -12.02 -13.72
CA ALA A 125 -2.54 -11.57 -14.78
C ALA A 125 -3.31 -10.33 -14.32
N MET A 126 -3.49 -9.37 -15.25
CA MET A 126 -4.32 -8.19 -14.99
C MET A 126 -5.81 -8.56 -15.06
N GLY A 127 -6.63 -7.97 -14.19
CA GLY A 127 -8.08 -8.21 -14.19
C GLY A 127 -8.72 -7.99 -15.57
N ILE A 128 -8.32 -6.93 -16.28
CA ILE A 128 -8.78 -6.64 -17.64
C ILE A 128 -8.44 -7.77 -18.64
N THR A 129 -7.27 -8.39 -18.51
CA THR A 129 -6.87 -9.50 -19.40
C THR A 129 -7.76 -10.72 -19.17
N VAL A 130 -8.10 -11.00 -17.91
CA VAL A 130 -9.02 -12.10 -17.56
C VAL A 130 -10.44 -11.81 -18.04
N ALA A 131 -10.95 -10.58 -17.84
CA ALA A 131 -12.27 -10.17 -18.35
C ALA A 131 -12.35 -10.28 -19.87
N SER A 132 -11.28 -9.91 -20.60
CA SER A 132 -11.22 -10.02 -22.06
C SER A 132 -11.22 -11.50 -22.51
N ALA A 133 -10.46 -12.38 -21.85
CA ALA A 133 -10.45 -13.80 -22.14
C ALA A 133 -11.83 -14.44 -21.87
N ALA A 134 -12.50 -14.03 -20.78
CA ALA A 134 -13.86 -14.48 -20.46
C ALA A 134 -14.86 -14.06 -21.55
N ARG A 135 -14.84 -12.78 -21.97
CA ARG A 135 -15.66 -12.27 -23.09
C ARG A 135 -15.45 -13.08 -24.36
N ASP A 136 -14.19 -13.32 -24.74
CA ASP A 136 -13.86 -14.04 -25.97
C ASP A 136 -14.32 -15.50 -25.94
N ALA A 137 -14.45 -16.08 -24.75
CA ALA A 137 -15.02 -17.41 -24.49
C ALA A 137 -16.55 -17.37 -24.22
N ALA A 138 -17.21 -16.23 -24.39
CA ALA A 138 -18.64 -16.04 -24.09
C ALA A 138 -19.02 -16.43 -22.64
N LEU A 139 -18.15 -16.09 -21.67
CA LEU A 139 -18.36 -16.32 -20.25
C LEU A 139 -18.66 -14.99 -19.53
N SER A 140 -19.88 -14.84 -19.04
CA SER A 140 -20.34 -13.68 -18.27
C SER A 140 -20.04 -13.82 -16.77
N GLY A 141 -20.15 -12.68 -16.06
CA GLY A 141 -19.97 -12.57 -14.61
C GLY A 141 -18.60 -12.10 -14.19
N LEU A 142 -17.66 -11.89 -15.13
CA LEU A 142 -16.31 -11.38 -14.89
C LEU A 142 -16.10 -9.94 -15.43
N GLU A 143 -17.12 -9.29 -15.97
CA GLU A 143 -17.07 -7.98 -16.61
C GLU A 143 -16.55 -6.91 -15.64
N PHE A 144 -16.91 -7.02 -14.34
CA PHE A 144 -16.49 -6.10 -13.29
C PHE A 144 -14.97 -6.01 -13.11
N LEU A 145 -14.22 -7.06 -13.48
CA LEU A 145 -12.75 -7.04 -13.45
C LEU A 145 -12.16 -6.00 -14.41
N ARG A 146 -12.91 -5.58 -15.44
CA ARG A 146 -12.55 -4.44 -16.31
C ARG A 146 -12.44 -3.14 -15.51
N GLY A 147 -13.26 -3.03 -14.47
CA GLY A 147 -13.32 -1.88 -13.57
C GLY A 147 -12.28 -1.86 -12.47
N ILE A 148 -11.55 -2.96 -12.25
CA ILE A 148 -10.60 -3.09 -11.13
C ILE A 148 -9.17 -3.01 -11.64
N PRO A 149 -8.40 -1.99 -11.25
CA PRO A 149 -6.98 -1.95 -11.56
C PRO A 149 -6.23 -2.93 -10.66
N GLY A 150 -5.28 -3.68 -11.23
CA GLY A 150 -4.46 -4.59 -10.46
C GLY A 150 -4.39 -5.99 -11.03
N THR A 151 -3.67 -6.84 -10.31
CA THR A 151 -3.47 -8.24 -10.66
C THR A 151 -4.47 -9.14 -9.94
N ILE A 152 -4.71 -10.32 -10.49
CA ILE A 152 -5.60 -11.33 -9.89
C ILE A 152 -5.18 -11.72 -8.48
N GLY A 153 -3.87 -11.87 -8.21
CA GLY A 153 -3.39 -12.17 -6.85
C GLY A 153 -3.75 -11.08 -5.84
N GLY A 154 -3.64 -9.81 -6.24
CA GLY A 154 -4.08 -8.67 -5.41
C GLY A 154 -5.60 -8.65 -5.25
N ALA A 155 -6.35 -8.95 -6.31
CA ALA A 155 -7.82 -9.01 -6.27
C ALA A 155 -8.31 -10.12 -5.32
N VAL A 156 -7.71 -11.32 -5.37
CA VAL A 156 -8.01 -12.42 -4.45
C VAL A 156 -7.72 -12.02 -3.00
N ARG A 157 -6.54 -11.43 -2.73
CA ARG A 157 -6.17 -11.01 -1.37
C ARG A 157 -7.13 -9.98 -0.77
N MET A 158 -7.60 -9.05 -1.57
CA MET A 158 -8.41 -7.92 -1.10
C MET A 158 -9.93 -8.15 -1.21
N ASN A 159 -10.38 -9.31 -1.69
CA ASN A 159 -11.76 -9.45 -2.16
C ASN A 159 -12.16 -8.23 -3.01
N ALA A 160 -11.36 -7.95 -4.04
CA ALA A 160 -11.56 -6.75 -4.84
C ALA A 160 -12.91 -6.83 -5.57
N GLY A 161 -13.64 -5.72 -5.53
CA GLY A 161 -14.97 -5.65 -6.12
C GLY A 161 -15.31 -4.28 -6.67
N ALA A 162 -16.18 -4.27 -7.66
CA ALA A 162 -16.74 -3.09 -8.30
C ALA A 162 -18.08 -3.46 -8.96
N TYR A 163 -18.94 -2.48 -9.21
CA TYR A 163 -20.22 -2.66 -9.94
C TYR A 163 -21.11 -3.75 -9.32
N GLY A 164 -21.17 -3.80 -7.98
CA GLY A 164 -22.02 -4.75 -7.23
C GLY A 164 -21.52 -6.19 -7.22
N ARG A 165 -20.31 -6.45 -7.69
CA ARG A 165 -19.66 -7.77 -7.72
C ARG A 165 -18.30 -7.72 -7.07
N ASP A 166 -17.82 -8.87 -6.57
CA ASP A 166 -16.47 -9.01 -6.04
C ASP A 166 -15.87 -10.40 -6.32
N MET A 167 -14.63 -10.62 -5.84
CA MET A 167 -13.93 -11.89 -6.07
C MET A 167 -14.65 -13.08 -5.44
N ALA A 168 -15.35 -12.92 -4.32
CA ALA A 168 -16.11 -13.99 -3.67
C ALA A 168 -17.21 -14.56 -4.59
N ASP A 169 -17.75 -13.76 -5.50
CA ASP A 169 -18.80 -14.19 -6.45
C ASP A 169 -18.30 -15.16 -7.52
N ILE A 170 -17.00 -15.13 -7.82
CA ILE A 170 -16.43 -15.83 -8.98
C ILE A 170 -15.30 -16.80 -8.63
N LEU A 171 -14.66 -16.65 -7.47
CA LEU A 171 -13.54 -17.51 -7.08
C LEU A 171 -14.06 -18.91 -6.71
N VAL A 172 -13.46 -19.93 -7.31
CA VAL A 172 -13.66 -21.35 -6.94
C VAL A 172 -12.59 -21.76 -5.94
N GLU A 173 -11.33 -21.52 -6.29
CA GLU A 173 -10.18 -21.85 -5.47
C GLU A 173 -8.98 -20.95 -5.83
N ALA A 174 -8.04 -20.85 -4.92
CA ALA A 174 -6.76 -20.19 -5.12
C ALA A 174 -5.60 -21.13 -4.82
N ARG A 175 -4.60 -21.14 -5.70
CA ARG A 175 -3.32 -21.80 -5.47
C ARG A 175 -2.41 -20.84 -4.73
N VAL A 176 -1.89 -21.25 -3.58
CA VAL A 176 -1.19 -20.42 -2.63
C VAL A 176 0.13 -21.06 -2.27
N VAL A 177 1.22 -20.29 -2.30
CA VAL A 177 2.46 -20.65 -1.64
C VAL A 177 2.43 -20.03 -0.23
N THR A 178 2.46 -20.89 0.79
CA THR A 178 2.40 -20.48 2.18
C THR A 178 3.73 -19.85 2.63
N ARG A 179 3.73 -19.15 3.76
CA ARG A 179 4.93 -18.48 4.30
C ARG A 179 6.09 -19.46 4.57
N ASP A 180 5.77 -20.72 4.87
CA ASP A 180 6.72 -21.81 5.10
C ASP A 180 7.06 -22.62 3.83
N GLY A 181 6.64 -22.13 2.64
CA GLY A 181 7.01 -22.69 1.35
C GLY A 181 6.18 -23.88 0.88
N ARG A 182 5.08 -24.23 1.56
CA ARG A 182 4.16 -25.27 1.04
C ARG A 182 3.29 -24.71 -0.07
N ILE A 183 3.00 -25.54 -1.05
CA ILE A 183 2.08 -25.21 -2.14
C ILE A 183 0.73 -25.86 -1.83
N GLU A 184 -0.29 -25.04 -1.66
CA GLU A 184 -1.63 -25.49 -1.26
C GLU A 184 -2.70 -24.96 -2.22
N THR A 185 -3.76 -25.71 -2.45
CA THR A 185 -4.97 -25.23 -3.12
C THR A 185 -6.03 -24.97 -2.07
N TRP A 186 -6.50 -23.72 -2.00
CA TRP A 186 -7.47 -23.25 -1.03
C TRP A 186 -8.82 -23.00 -1.69
N PRO A 187 -9.89 -23.71 -1.29
CA PRO A 187 -11.24 -23.37 -1.75
C PRO A 187 -11.60 -21.95 -1.31
N ALA A 188 -12.43 -21.27 -2.07
CA ALA A 188 -12.85 -19.88 -1.78
C ALA A 188 -13.34 -19.69 -0.34
N ALA A 189 -14.05 -20.69 0.21
CA ALA A 189 -14.54 -20.64 1.60
C ALA A 189 -13.42 -20.48 2.65
N LYS A 190 -12.22 -21.03 2.40
CA LYS A 190 -11.06 -20.90 3.32
C LYS A 190 -10.57 -19.45 3.40
N LEU A 191 -10.85 -18.61 2.41
CA LEU A 191 -10.47 -17.20 2.41
C LEU A 191 -11.42 -16.31 3.23
N ALA A 192 -12.55 -16.83 3.71
CA ALA A 192 -13.50 -16.15 4.60
C ALA A 192 -13.73 -14.69 4.22
N TYR A 193 -14.12 -14.46 2.97
CA TYR A 193 -14.26 -13.14 2.39
C TYR A 193 -15.27 -12.25 3.11
N SER A 194 -14.90 -10.98 3.25
CA SER A 194 -15.79 -9.89 3.63
C SER A 194 -15.45 -8.65 2.80
N TYR A 195 -16.12 -7.53 3.04
CA TYR A 195 -15.90 -6.31 2.26
C TYR A 195 -14.44 -5.85 2.35
N ARG A 196 -13.74 -5.88 1.21
CA ARG A 196 -12.31 -5.52 1.07
C ARG A 196 -11.36 -6.31 1.98
N HIS A 197 -11.71 -7.57 2.29
CA HIS A 197 -10.93 -8.40 3.19
C HIS A 197 -10.96 -9.88 2.80
N SER A 198 -9.86 -10.58 3.05
CA SER A 198 -9.75 -12.04 3.05
C SER A 198 -8.93 -12.51 4.25
N ALA A 199 -9.18 -13.74 4.72
CA ALA A 199 -8.40 -14.38 5.78
C ALA A 199 -7.06 -14.97 5.28
N LEU A 200 -6.55 -14.53 4.13
CA LEU A 200 -5.24 -14.95 3.64
C LEU A 200 -4.15 -14.43 4.61
N PRO A 201 -3.33 -15.29 5.24
CA PRO A 201 -2.33 -14.84 6.20
C PRO A 201 -1.25 -13.96 5.57
N VAL A 202 -0.58 -13.18 6.41
CA VAL A 202 0.58 -12.36 5.98
C VAL A 202 1.69 -13.28 5.47
N GLY A 203 2.39 -12.86 4.42
CA GLY A 203 3.48 -13.61 3.82
C GLY A 203 3.07 -14.76 2.91
N HIS A 204 1.77 -15.15 2.86
CA HIS A 204 1.27 -16.10 1.87
C HIS A 204 1.12 -15.42 0.51
N VAL A 205 1.45 -16.15 -0.56
CA VAL A 205 1.46 -15.65 -1.94
C VAL A 205 0.47 -16.42 -2.78
N VAL A 206 -0.57 -15.75 -3.27
CA VAL A 206 -1.43 -16.32 -4.32
C VAL A 206 -0.63 -16.38 -5.61
N VAL A 207 -0.58 -17.54 -6.24
CA VAL A 207 0.13 -17.76 -7.52
C VAL A 207 -0.81 -18.02 -8.69
N GLU A 208 -2.02 -18.50 -8.41
CA GLU A 208 -3.06 -18.77 -9.40
C GLU A 208 -4.45 -18.71 -8.75
N ALA A 209 -5.47 -18.39 -9.54
CA ALA A 209 -6.87 -18.45 -9.15
C ALA A 209 -7.68 -19.20 -10.21
N LEU A 210 -8.60 -20.06 -9.79
CA LEU A 210 -9.63 -20.67 -10.62
C LEU A 210 -10.93 -19.89 -10.42
N LEU A 211 -11.39 -19.28 -11.50
CA LEU A 211 -12.56 -18.41 -11.51
C LEU A 211 -13.69 -19.09 -12.29
N ARG A 212 -14.94 -18.79 -11.92
CA ARG A 212 -16.13 -19.34 -12.59
C ARG A 212 -16.88 -18.25 -13.34
N GLY A 213 -17.03 -18.44 -14.66
CA GLY A 213 -17.96 -17.71 -15.48
C GLY A 213 -19.28 -18.46 -15.67
N ARG A 214 -20.22 -17.82 -16.31
CA ARG A 214 -21.50 -18.41 -16.76
C ARG A 214 -21.61 -18.22 -18.26
N PRO A 215 -22.10 -19.23 -19.01
CA PRO A 215 -22.36 -19.04 -20.44
C PRO A 215 -23.19 -17.78 -20.69
N GLY A 216 -22.79 -16.97 -21.63
CA GLY A 216 -23.41 -15.70 -21.96
C GLY A 216 -23.30 -15.36 -23.45
N ASN A 217 -23.78 -14.16 -23.81
CA ASN A 217 -23.62 -13.64 -25.16
C ASN A 217 -22.41 -12.69 -25.20
N ARG A 218 -21.51 -12.89 -26.16
CA ARG A 218 -20.25 -12.16 -26.27
C ARG A 218 -20.46 -10.65 -26.47
N GLU A 219 -21.45 -10.25 -27.26
CA GLU A 219 -21.77 -8.86 -27.56
C GLU A 219 -22.30 -8.16 -26.30
N THR A 220 -23.16 -8.83 -25.53
CA THR A 220 -23.68 -8.30 -24.26
C THR A 220 -22.56 -8.12 -23.23
N ILE A 221 -21.64 -9.11 -23.12
CA ILE A 221 -20.47 -9.03 -22.24
C ILE A 221 -19.57 -7.85 -22.65
N ALA A 222 -19.31 -7.70 -23.96
CA ALA A 222 -18.51 -6.60 -24.48
C ALA A 222 -19.15 -5.25 -24.18
N ALA A 223 -20.45 -5.10 -24.40
CA ALA A 223 -21.19 -3.86 -24.12
C ALA A 223 -21.13 -3.48 -22.63
N GLU A 224 -21.24 -4.46 -21.73
CA GLU A 224 -21.11 -4.21 -20.30
C GLU A 224 -19.68 -3.81 -19.90
N MET A 225 -18.66 -4.45 -20.47
CA MET A 225 -17.26 -4.05 -20.27
C MET A 225 -16.98 -2.62 -20.76
N ASP A 226 -17.57 -2.24 -21.90
CA ASP A 226 -17.42 -0.88 -22.46
C ASP A 226 -18.16 0.15 -21.61
N ARG A 227 -19.36 -0.17 -21.11
CA ARG A 227 -20.09 0.67 -20.16
C ARG A 227 -19.25 0.93 -18.90
N ILE A 228 -18.66 -0.13 -18.30
CA ILE A 228 -17.78 -0.03 -17.14
C ILE A 228 -16.55 0.86 -17.44
N ALA A 229 -15.95 0.70 -18.61
CA ALA A 229 -14.80 1.50 -19.01
C ALA A 229 -15.15 2.99 -19.16
N ALA A 230 -16.28 3.30 -19.83
CA ALA A 230 -16.76 4.66 -20.05
C ALA A 230 -17.12 5.35 -18.72
N GLU A 231 -17.81 4.65 -17.81
CA GLU A 231 -18.16 5.18 -16.49
C GLU A 231 -16.93 5.51 -15.66
N ARG A 232 -15.90 4.64 -15.68
CA ARG A 232 -14.63 4.93 -15.02
C ARG A 232 -13.92 6.13 -15.62
N GLU A 233 -13.88 6.21 -16.95
CA GLU A 233 -13.25 7.34 -17.63
C GLU A 233 -13.97 8.65 -17.31
N ALA A 234 -15.29 8.63 -17.23
CA ALA A 234 -16.09 9.79 -16.87
C ALA A 234 -15.87 10.24 -15.42
N SER A 235 -15.74 9.31 -14.47
CA SER A 235 -15.76 9.60 -13.03
C SER A 235 -14.38 9.61 -12.34
N GLN A 236 -13.37 8.90 -12.86
CA GLN A 236 -12.08 8.68 -12.17
C GLN A 236 -10.89 9.34 -12.89
N PRO A 237 -9.83 9.72 -12.15
CA PRO A 237 -8.63 10.33 -12.71
C PRO A 237 -7.65 9.26 -13.27
N LEU A 238 -8.08 8.47 -14.29
CA LEU A 238 -7.37 7.27 -14.76
C LEU A 238 -5.94 7.50 -15.28
N ARG A 239 -5.62 8.72 -15.72
CA ARG A 239 -4.29 9.09 -16.26
C ARG A 239 -3.38 9.68 -15.20
N SER A 240 -3.81 9.71 -13.94
CA SER A 240 -3.06 10.31 -12.85
C SER A 240 -2.31 9.24 -12.04
N ARG A 241 -1.26 9.66 -11.33
CA ARG A 241 -0.52 8.80 -10.39
C ARG A 241 -1.32 8.71 -9.09
N THR A 242 -2.04 7.60 -8.89
CA THR A 242 -2.96 7.42 -7.77
C THR A 242 -3.06 5.97 -7.35
N GLY A 243 -3.43 5.70 -6.11
CA GLY A 243 -3.70 4.35 -5.57
C GLY A 243 -5.17 3.93 -5.64
N GLY A 244 -6.01 4.59 -6.45
CA GLY A 244 -7.45 4.31 -6.48
C GLY A 244 -8.20 5.02 -5.35
N SER A 245 -9.35 4.43 -4.94
CA SER A 245 -10.13 4.94 -3.81
C SER A 245 -9.31 4.92 -2.52
N THR A 246 -9.14 6.09 -1.91
CA THR A 246 -8.31 6.25 -0.71
C THR A 246 -8.98 5.63 0.52
N PHE A 247 -10.29 5.82 0.64
CA PHE A 247 -11.07 5.38 1.79
C PHE A 247 -12.20 4.44 1.37
N LYS A 248 -12.56 3.53 2.26
CA LYS A 248 -13.76 2.70 2.13
C LYS A 248 -15.00 3.56 2.19
N ASN A 249 -16.07 3.14 1.52
CA ASN A 249 -17.37 3.75 1.75
C ASN A 249 -17.89 3.35 3.13
N PRO A 250 -18.27 4.30 3.99
CA PRO A 250 -18.89 4.00 5.26
C PRO A 250 -20.33 3.47 5.03
N PRO A 251 -20.91 2.76 6.01
CA PRO A 251 -22.29 2.29 5.90
C PRO A 251 -23.27 3.41 5.59
N GLY A 252 -24.07 3.25 4.53
CA GLY A 252 -25.10 4.21 4.13
C GLY A 252 -24.61 5.42 3.33
N ASP A 253 -23.29 5.67 3.25
CA ASP A 253 -22.71 6.85 2.63
C ASP A 253 -21.65 6.53 1.57
N LYS A 254 -21.29 7.56 0.82
CA LYS A 254 -20.18 7.51 -0.15
C LYS A 254 -19.02 8.38 0.34
N ALA A 255 -17.84 7.79 0.52
CA ALA A 255 -16.65 8.51 1.00
C ALA A 255 -16.37 9.77 0.16
N TRP A 256 -16.50 9.69 -1.18
CA TRP A 256 -16.27 10.86 -2.05
C TRP A 256 -17.21 12.02 -1.75
N ALA A 257 -18.49 11.75 -1.41
CA ALA A 257 -19.47 12.80 -1.11
C ALA A 257 -19.17 13.48 0.23
N LEU A 258 -18.79 12.71 1.25
CA LEU A 258 -18.37 13.23 2.56
C LEU A 258 -17.11 14.09 2.45
N ILE A 259 -16.13 13.66 1.64
CA ILE A 259 -14.88 14.39 1.40
C ILE A 259 -15.15 15.71 0.66
N ASP A 260 -16.07 15.69 -0.31
CA ASP A 260 -16.49 16.89 -1.04
C ASP A 260 -17.20 17.89 -0.14
N ALA A 261 -18.17 17.41 0.63
CA ALA A 261 -18.93 18.22 1.60
C ALA A 261 -18.02 18.84 2.69
N ALA A 262 -16.95 18.15 3.08
CA ALA A 262 -15.93 18.66 4.00
C ALA A 262 -14.95 19.68 3.36
N GLY A 263 -15.19 20.11 2.12
CA GLY A 263 -14.37 21.13 1.43
C GLY A 263 -12.95 20.65 1.09
N CYS A 264 -12.77 19.35 0.85
CA CYS A 264 -11.44 18.79 0.58
C CYS A 264 -11.09 18.70 -0.91
N ARG A 265 -12.04 19.00 -1.84
CA ARG A 265 -11.78 18.97 -3.29
C ARG A 265 -10.60 19.85 -3.66
N GLY A 266 -9.62 19.30 -4.37
CA GLY A 266 -8.44 20.03 -4.81
C GLY A 266 -7.44 20.40 -3.72
N LEU A 267 -7.66 20.00 -2.44
CA LEU A 267 -6.75 20.27 -1.33
C LEU A 267 -5.35 19.74 -1.63
N ARG A 268 -4.32 20.52 -1.31
CA ARG A 268 -2.91 20.17 -1.61
C ARG A 268 -2.03 20.17 -0.37
N LEU A 269 -1.03 19.29 -0.40
CA LEU A 269 0.09 19.26 0.53
C LEU A 269 1.38 18.89 -0.23
N GLY A 270 2.25 19.86 -0.50
CA GLY A 270 3.39 19.66 -1.39
C GLY A 270 2.95 19.17 -2.76
N GLY A 271 3.51 18.04 -3.21
CA GLY A 271 3.13 17.41 -4.47
C GLY A 271 1.89 16.52 -4.41
N ALA A 272 1.28 16.33 -3.23
CA ALA A 272 0.05 15.54 -3.08
C ALA A 272 -1.19 16.42 -3.25
N GLN A 273 -2.26 15.89 -3.87
CA GLN A 273 -3.51 16.59 -4.10
C GLN A 273 -4.71 15.65 -3.97
N VAL A 274 -5.80 16.14 -3.37
CA VAL A 274 -7.13 15.52 -3.49
C VAL A 274 -7.66 15.79 -4.90
N SER A 275 -8.06 14.76 -5.62
CA SER A 275 -8.52 14.91 -7.00
C SER A 275 -9.74 15.82 -7.12
N GLU A 276 -9.70 16.73 -8.08
CA GLU A 276 -10.83 17.59 -8.42
C GLU A 276 -11.94 16.81 -9.13
N LYS A 277 -11.58 15.72 -9.82
CA LYS A 277 -12.53 14.87 -10.55
C LYS A 277 -13.29 13.91 -9.65
N HIS A 278 -12.61 13.31 -8.66
CA HIS A 278 -13.19 12.36 -7.72
C HIS A 278 -12.49 12.49 -6.36
N THR A 279 -13.15 13.09 -5.40
CA THR A 279 -12.55 13.50 -4.11
C THR A 279 -12.01 12.36 -3.24
N ASN A 280 -12.46 11.11 -3.46
CA ASN A 280 -11.89 9.93 -2.79
C ASN A 280 -10.61 9.40 -3.46
N PHE A 281 -9.93 10.21 -4.28
CA PHE A 281 -8.66 9.87 -4.91
C PHE A 281 -7.58 10.88 -4.53
N LEU A 282 -6.50 10.39 -3.93
CA LEU A 282 -5.28 11.16 -3.76
C LEU A 282 -4.38 11.01 -4.97
N LEU A 283 -3.75 12.09 -5.38
CA LEU A 283 -2.89 12.17 -6.56
C LEU A 283 -1.48 12.58 -6.16
N ASN A 284 -0.48 12.00 -6.83
CA ASN A 284 0.85 12.56 -6.92
C ASN A 284 0.92 13.43 -8.19
N THR A 285 0.87 14.74 -8.04
CA THR A 285 0.90 15.69 -9.15
C THR A 285 2.32 15.94 -9.69
N GLY A 286 3.32 15.38 -9.04
CA GLY A 286 4.75 15.45 -9.34
C GLY A 286 5.55 15.75 -8.09
N GLY A 287 6.54 14.89 -7.79
CA GLY A 287 7.44 15.09 -6.65
C GLY A 287 6.83 14.92 -5.26
N ALA A 288 5.60 14.35 -5.13
CA ALA A 288 5.05 14.05 -3.82
C ALA A 288 5.86 12.94 -3.14
N THR A 289 6.15 13.10 -1.85
CA THR A 289 6.61 12.02 -0.99
C THR A 289 5.42 11.18 -0.52
N SER A 290 5.67 9.94 -0.11
CA SER A 290 4.61 9.11 0.48
C SER A 290 4.10 9.69 1.79
N ALA A 291 4.96 10.31 2.57
CA ALA A 291 4.58 11.05 3.78
C ALA A 291 3.58 12.17 3.47
N GLN A 292 3.78 12.94 2.40
CA GLN A 292 2.84 13.99 1.99
C GLN A 292 1.47 13.42 1.60
N ILE A 293 1.45 12.28 0.86
CA ILE A 293 0.19 11.62 0.47
C ILE A 293 -0.54 11.09 1.70
N GLU A 294 0.17 10.43 2.63
CA GLU A 294 -0.39 9.90 3.88
C GLU A 294 -0.94 11.03 4.76
N THR A 295 -0.16 12.08 4.98
CA THR A 295 -0.57 13.25 5.78
C THR A 295 -1.79 13.94 5.16
N LEU A 296 -1.83 14.11 3.82
CA LEU A 296 -2.99 14.68 3.16
C LEU A 296 -4.24 13.83 3.39
N GLY A 297 -4.12 12.50 3.35
CA GLY A 297 -5.21 11.59 3.66
C GLY A 297 -5.69 11.72 5.12
N ASP A 298 -4.78 11.87 6.09
CA ASP A 298 -5.15 12.08 7.48
C ASP A 298 -5.84 13.44 7.68
N ILE A 299 -5.37 14.53 7.04
CA ILE A 299 -6.06 15.82 7.03
C ILE A 299 -7.49 15.68 6.47
N VAL A 300 -7.69 14.92 5.40
CA VAL A 300 -9.02 14.66 4.83
C VAL A 300 -9.91 13.93 5.85
N ARG A 301 -9.40 12.90 6.52
CA ARG A 301 -10.14 12.16 7.57
C ARG A 301 -10.58 13.07 8.71
N ASP A 302 -9.66 13.93 9.20
CA ASP A 302 -9.95 14.84 10.29
C ASP A 302 -11.02 15.87 9.91
N ARG A 303 -10.96 16.42 8.68
CA ARG A 303 -11.96 17.35 8.17
C ARG A 303 -13.34 16.70 8.02
N VAL A 304 -13.39 15.48 7.48
CA VAL A 304 -14.63 14.73 7.35
C VAL A 304 -15.23 14.42 8.73
N ALA A 305 -14.41 13.96 9.68
CA ALA A 305 -14.85 13.71 11.05
C ALA A 305 -15.40 14.97 11.72
N ALA A 306 -14.72 16.12 11.57
CA ALA A 306 -15.18 17.40 12.11
C ALA A 306 -16.49 17.89 11.46
N HIS A 307 -16.67 17.63 10.15
CA HIS A 307 -17.85 18.09 9.41
C HIS A 307 -19.08 17.20 9.61
N SER A 308 -18.91 15.88 9.62
CA SER A 308 -20.02 14.91 9.57
C SER A 308 -20.09 13.95 10.76
N GLY A 309 -19.09 13.93 11.64
CA GLY A 309 -18.94 12.93 12.70
C GLY A 309 -18.49 11.55 12.20
N VAL A 310 -18.31 11.35 10.89
CA VAL A 310 -17.91 10.07 10.29
C VAL A 310 -16.39 9.97 10.22
N THR A 311 -15.83 8.93 10.82
CA THR A 311 -14.40 8.61 10.68
C THR A 311 -14.19 7.68 9.48
N LEU A 312 -13.53 8.16 8.43
CA LEU A 312 -13.23 7.37 7.24
C LEU A 312 -12.14 6.31 7.53
N GLU A 313 -12.32 5.10 6.98
CA GLU A 313 -11.32 4.04 7.02
C GLU A 313 -10.50 4.01 5.74
N TRP A 314 -9.17 3.87 5.89
CA TRP A 314 -8.29 3.70 4.74
C TRP A 314 -8.61 2.41 3.97
N GLU A 315 -8.76 2.50 2.65
CA GLU A 315 -8.80 1.35 1.73
C GLU A 315 -7.40 1.07 1.14
N ILE A 316 -6.64 2.14 0.86
CA ILE A 316 -5.25 2.01 0.39
C ILE A 316 -4.38 1.42 1.52
N GLN A 317 -3.62 0.38 1.19
CA GLN A 317 -2.67 -0.22 2.12
C GLN A 317 -1.42 0.66 2.24
N ARG A 318 -1.01 0.93 3.49
CA ARG A 318 0.20 1.71 3.82
C ARG A 318 1.26 0.76 4.33
N VAL A 319 2.36 0.63 3.60
CA VAL A 319 3.39 -0.38 3.87
C VAL A 319 4.77 0.24 3.99
N GLY A 320 5.64 -0.42 4.74
CA GLY A 320 7.01 0.02 4.95
C GLY A 320 7.18 0.97 6.13
N LEU A 321 8.40 1.47 6.27
CA LEU A 321 8.84 2.35 7.35
C LEU A 321 8.74 3.81 6.95
N PRO A 322 8.40 4.73 7.87
CA PRO A 322 8.51 6.15 7.60
C PRO A 322 9.98 6.53 7.33
N SER A 323 10.20 7.66 6.66
CA SER A 323 11.55 8.18 6.46
C SER A 323 12.21 8.49 7.81
N LEU A 324 13.49 8.14 7.95
CA LEU A 324 14.30 8.48 9.13
C LEU A 324 14.75 9.96 9.13
N THR A 325 14.24 10.80 8.22
CA THR A 325 14.56 12.23 8.27
C THR A 325 14.11 12.78 9.62
N ARG A 326 15.12 13.09 10.46
CA ARG A 326 14.93 13.88 11.69
C ARG A 326 14.05 15.06 11.33
N SER A 327 12.93 15.20 12.03
CA SER A 327 12.23 16.47 12.12
C SER A 327 13.25 17.47 12.66
N VAL A 328 13.78 18.30 11.78
CA VAL A 328 14.38 19.57 12.19
C VAL A 328 13.20 20.39 12.68
N GLN A 329 12.87 20.20 13.94
CA GLN A 329 12.09 21.19 14.68
C GLN A 329 12.92 22.48 14.62
N GLY A 330 12.53 23.38 13.75
CA GLY A 330 12.97 24.74 13.78
C GLY A 330 12.65 25.32 15.16
N ARG A 331 13.64 25.29 16.06
CA ARG A 331 13.66 26.23 17.17
C ARG A 331 13.82 27.62 16.53
N GLY A 332 12.70 28.22 16.22
CA GLY A 332 12.66 29.68 16.13
C GLY A 332 12.90 30.22 17.53
N ASP A 333 14.12 30.60 17.82
CA ASP A 333 14.39 31.48 18.96
C ASP A 333 13.54 32.73 18.78
N PRO A 334 12.73 33.12 19.76
CA PRO A 334 12.11 34.45 19.74
C PRO A 334 13.23 35.50 19.86
N ALA A 335 13.39 36.29 18.80
CA ALA A 335 14.24 37.47 18.81
C ALA A 335 13.87 38.31 20.03
N GLN A 336 14.81 38.46 20.97
CA GLN A 336 14.71 39.45 22.04
C GLN A 336 14.69 40.86 21.44
N PRO A 337 13.80 41.75 21.88
CA PRO A 337 13.89 43.15 21.51
C PRO A 337 15.06 43.77 22.24
N SER A 338 16.07 44.20 21.51
CA SER A 338 17.15 45.05 22.01
C SER A 338 16.55 46.41 22.41
N GLY A 339 16.43 46.61 23.72
CA GLY A 339 16.18 47.92 24.29
C GLY A 339 17.45 48.76 24.32
N GLY A 340 17.31 50.01 24.19
CA GLY A 340 18.33 50.99 24.57
C GLY A 340 18.46 52.14 23.61
N GLY A 341 17.82 53.20 23.91
CA GLY A 341 18.54 54.32 24.40
C GLY A 341 18.44 55.60 23.57
N SER A 342 17.84 56.55 24.17
CA SER A 342 18.29 57.94 24.25
C SER A 342 17.64 58.98 23.37
N LEU A 343 17.00 59.89 24.10
CA LEU A 343 16.52 61.21 23.84
C LEU A 343 17.50 62.15 23.08
N ALA A 344 17.00 62.87 22.10
CA ALA A 344 17.41 64.25 21.87
C ALA A 344 16.24 65.11 21.32
N ARG A 345 15.87 66.11 22.03
CA ARG A 345 14.98 67.21 21.64
C ARG A 345 15.69 68.15 20.66
N SER A 346 14.98 68.64 19.67
CA SER A 346 15.17 70.06 19.24
C SER A 346 13.90 70.58 18.57
N GLU A 347 13.54 71.72 19.06
CA GLU A 347 12.42 72.57 18.70
C GLU A 347 12.58 73.21 17.32
N GLY A 348 11.48 73.78 16.83
CA GLY A 348 11.45 74.94 15.91
C GLY A 348 10.74 74.67 14.61
N ASP A 349 9.70 75.16 14.45
CA ASP A 349 8.98 76.37 14.04
C ASP A 349 8.13 76.12 12.76
N THR A 350 6.93 76.58 12.92
CA THR A 350 5.91 76.87 11.88
C THR A 350 6.30 78.17 11.11
N PRO A 351 5.68 78.51 9.95
CA PRO A 351 4.23 78.62 9.76
C PRO A 351 3.63 77.77 8.65
#